data_2b105ffb57f7a5850d68832c3cc113b9
#
_entry.id   2b105ffb57f7a5850d68832c3cc113b9
#
_cell.length_a   1.000
_cell.length_b   1.000
_cell.length_c   1.000
_cell.angle_alpha   90.00
_cell.angle_beta   90.00
_cell.angle_gamma   90.00
#
_symmetry.space_group_name_H-M   'P 1'
#
loop_
_entity.id
_entity.type
_entity.pdbx_description
1 polymer ?
#
loop_
_entity_poly.entity_id
_entity_poly.type
_entity_poly.pdbx_seq_one_letter_code
_entity_poly.pdbx_strand_id
1 'polypeptide(L)'
;MRDIKPFSSIYYIRENKGRAFIAMFMMFLTVGMLIAGNYIYSLYWTFEPEIKFNDKVISAEYLSIDETGEDFKSFLEDVRADEKLKCVTRTGRGFSSMLHNSVLNLPIGGDSYTFNSVEDMEAVLSHVGIKGDFSNCKNRSVVLSEEFAKDKGIELGDVIGPEFDEDLSAEWTVDAIIPGGGFASFYIYEDDESNHARAYIYSDTMEGQELRAYLINMLGDRQVEIKRHFKEDIDEQFRAYFVIFYAVVILIAVVLAVIVNSVVTGQYMKRIYEFGVYRALGRSKREVKTKVAAEIIGMNVMACAVGIGISSIFTYLINELLYIPTGRYLLYFSDLGIKGFLLCDLLVVIPLVLSKGRMMCKADVTEF
;
A
#
# COMPACT_ATOMS: atom_id res chain seq x y z
N MET A 1 44.07 14.61 -27.02
CA MET A 1 44.26 14.18 -25.63
C MET A 1 43.20 14.88 -24.75
N ARG A 2 42.26 14.16 -24.14
CA ARG A 2 41.34 14.78 -23.17
C ARG A 2 42.16 15.14 -21.94
N ASP A 3 42.14 16.42 -21.54
CA ASP A 3 42.75 16.88 -20.27
C ASP A 3 42.22 16.06 -19.10
N ILE A 4 43.01 15.10 -18.65
CA ILE A 4 42.70 14.29 -17.50
C ILE A 4 42.93 15.17 -16.30
N LYS A 5 41.84 15.62 -15.64
CA LYS A 5 41.92 16.32 -14.37
C LYS A 5 42.15 15.26 -13.25
N PRO A 6 43.35 15.11 -12.72
CA PRO A 6 43.69 14.03 -11.78
C PRO A 6 42.88 14.09 -10.47
N PHE A 7 42.27 15.24 -10.18
CA PHE A 7 41.39 15.46 -9.03
C PHE A 7 39.91 15.15 -9.33
N SER A 8 39.59 14.49 -10.46
CA SER A 8 38.22 14.20 -10.85
C SER A 8 37.69 12.93 -10.17
N SER A 9 36.54 13.05 -9.48
CA SER A 9 35.83 11.92 -8.86
C SER A 9 35.33 10.91 -9.93
N ILE A 10 34.93 11.40 -11.10
CA ILE A 10 34.47 10.56 -12.23
C ILE A 10 35.58 9.66 -12.75
N TYR A 11 36.81 10.19 -12.87
CA TYR A 11 37.98 9.40 -13.29
C TYR A 11 38.26 8.28 -12.31
N TYR A 12 38.22 8.55 -10.99
CA TYR A 12 38.42 7.55 -9.97
C TYR A 12 37.41 6.38 -10.03
N ILE A 13 36.11 6.72 -10.19
CA ILE A 13 35.04 5.70 -10.30
C ILE A 13 35.30 4.80 -11.51
N ARG A 14 35.66 5.38 -12.65
CA ARG A 14 35.92 4.66 -13.90
C ARG A 14 37.10 3.69 -13.82
N GLU A 15 38.19 4.10 -13.20
CA GLU A 15 39.42 3.29 -13.12
C GLU A 15 39.38 2.21 -12.02
N ASN A 16 38.47 2.33 -11.04
CA ASN A 16 38.38 1.41 -9.92
C ASN A 16 37.10 0.55 -9.95
N LYS A 17 36.77 -0.04 -11.10
CA LYS A 17 35.53 -0.79 -11.34
C LYS A 17 35.24 -1.88 -10.31
N GLY A 18 36.22 -2.69 -9.88
CA GLY A 18 35.98 -3.75 -8.89
C GLY A 18 35.58 -3.22 -7.52
N ARG A 19 36.09 -2.03 -7.13
CA ARG A 19 35.74 -1.39 -5.86
C ARG A 19 34.38 -0.70 -5.95
N ALA A 20 34.08 -0.08 -7.09
CA ALA A 20 32.76 0.46 -7.36
C ALA A 20 31.71 -0.65 -7.34
N PHE A 21 31.99 -1.82 -7.90
CA PHE A 21 31.09 -2.96 -7.87
C PHE A 21 30.73 -3.42 -6.47
N ILE A 22 31.70 -3.49 -5.53
CA ILE A 22 31.42 -3.83 -4.12
C ILE A 22 30.48 -2.81 -3.50
N ALA A 23 30.76 -1.50 -3.69
CA ALA A 23 29.89 -0.45 -3.17
C ALA A 23 28.49 -0.52 -3.79
N MET A 24 28.39 -0.75 -5.10
CA MET A 24 27.10 -0.93 -5.79
C MET A 24 26.35 -2.17 -5.27
N PHE A 25 27.02 -3.29 -5.05
CA PHE A 25 26.38 -4.48 -4.49
C PHE A 25 25.81 -4.21 -3.08
N MET A 26 26.57 -3.54 -2.24
CA MET A 26 26.11 -3.19 -0.89
C MET A 26 24.91 -2.24 -0.94
N MET A 27 24.93 -1.26 -1.83
CA MET A 27 23.80 -0.35 -2.02
C MET A 27 22.59 -1.03 -2.67
N PHE A 28 22.79 -2.05 -3.50
CA PHE A 28 21.70 -2.86 -4.05
C PHE A 28 20.84 -3.51 -2.97
N LEU A 29 21.45 -3.88 -1.83
CA LEU A 29 20.70 -4.40 -0.68
C LEU A 29 19.71 -3.37 -0.13
N THR A 30 20.03 -2.08 -0.21
CA THR A 30 19.09 -1.03 0.22
C THR A 30 17.84 -0.98 -0.66
N VAL A 31 17.97 -1.32 -1.94
CA VAL A 31 16.84 -1.39 -2.89
C VAL A 31 15.93 -2.57 -2.57
N GLY A 32 16.44 -3.63 -1.92
CA GLY A 32 15.62 -4.69 -1.38
C GLY A 32 14.56 -4.17 -0.39
N MET A 33 14.86 -3.07 0.31
CA MET A 33 13.89 -2.40 1.18
C MET A 33 12.76 -1.73 0.39
N LEU A 34 13.07 -1.19 -0.80
CA LEU A 34 12.03 -0.66 -1.69
C LEU A 34 11.06 -1.77 -2.11
N ILE A 35 11.60 -2.92 -2.55
CA ILE A 35 10.79 -4.08 -2.95
C ILE A 35 9.94 -4.57 -1.77
N ALA A 36 10.56 -4.81 -0.60
CA ALA A 36 9.84 -5.28 0.57
C ALA A 36 8.75 -4.31 1.03
N GLY A 37 9.05 -3.01 1.03
CA GLY A 37 8.06 -1.98 1.35
C GLY A 37 6.92 -1.91 0.34
N ASN A 38 7.22 -2.10 -0.95
CA ASN A 38 6.21 -2.16 -2.01
C ASN A 38 5.27 -3.37 -1.81
N TYR A 39 5.79 -4.54 -1.44
CA TYR A 39 4.96 -5.71 -1.15
C TYR A 39 4.02 -5.48 0.04
N ILE A 40 4.56 -5.00 1.17
CA ILE A 40 3.75 -4.76 2.37
C ILE A 40 2.69 -3.69 2.11
N TYR A 41 3.06 -2.63 1.41
CA TYR A 41 2.11 -1.55 1.11
C TYR A 41 1.08 -1.96 0.04
N SER A 42 1.44 -2.81 -0.92
CA SER A 42 0.48 -3.33 -1.89
C SER A 42 -0.57 -4.20 -1.23
N LEU A 43 -0.22 -4.92 -0.15
CA LEU A 43 -1.19 -5.64 0.66
C LEU A 43 -2.17 -4.69 1.35
N TYR A 44 -1.69 -3.59 1.93
CA TYR A 44 -2.55 -2.53 2.48
C TYR A 44 -3.42 -1.88 1.39
N TRP A 45 -2.82 -1.58 0.24
CA TRP A 45 -3.48 -0.90 -0.87
C TRP A 45 -4.61 -1.74 -1.51
N THR A 46 -4.59 -3.06 -1.35
CA THR A 46 -5.68 -3.95 -1.77
C THR A 46 -7.03 -3.54 -1.14
N PHE A 47 -7.01 -2.97 0.07
CA PHE A 47 -8.20 -2.48 0.76
C PHE A 47 -8.62 -1.05 0.37
N GLU A 48 -7.87 -0.36 -0.49
CA GLU A 48 -8.18 1.04 -0.85
C GLU A 48 -9.58 1.23 -1.47
N PRO A 49 -10.07 0.36 -2.37
CA PRO A 49 -11.43 0.49 -2.90
C PRO A 49 -12.50 0.36 -1.81
N GLU A 50 -12.33 -0.58 -0.89
CA GLU A 50 -13.24 -0.81 0.24
C GLU A 50 -13.18 0.34 1.25
N ILE A 51 -11.99 0.89 1.52
CA ILE A 51 -11.84 2.11 2.31
C ILE A 51 -12.62 3.27 1.68
N LYS A 52 -12.50 3.47 0.38
CA LYS A 52 -13.21 4.53 -0.34
C LYS A 52 -14.72 4.33 -0.33
N PHE A 53 -15.17 3.07 -0.45
CA PHE A 53 -16.59 2.74 -0.35
C PHE A 53 -17.14 3.10 1.03
N ASN A 54 -16.49 2.59 2.09
CA ASN A 54 -16.91 2.78 3.47
C ASN A 54 -16.67 4.22 4.01
N ASP A 55 -15.87 5.03 3.31
CA ASP A 55 -15.75 6.47 3.59
C ASP A 55 -16.98 7.25 3.14
N LYS A 56 -17.62 6.82 2.06
CA LYS A 56 -18.81 7.45 1.49
C LYS A 56 -20.14 6.87 1.99
N VAL A 57 -20.13 5.58 2.37
CA VAL A 57 -21.33 4.83 2.72
C VAL A 57 -21.14 4.20 4.10
N ILE A 58 -21.96 4.60 5.06
CA ILE A 58 -21.89 4.06 6.42
C ILE A 58 -22.97 2.99 6.61
N SER A 59 -22.56 1.85 7.12
CA SER A 59 -23.47 0.76 7.49
C SER A 59 -23.96 0.96 8.93
N ALA A 60 -25.27 0.99 9.13
CA ALA A 60 -25.92 0.90 10.43
C ALA A 60 -26.56 -0.48 10.58
N GLU A 61 -26.34 -1.14 11.71
CA GLU A 61 -26.84 -2.48 11.96
C GLU A 61 -27.69 -2.50 13.25
N TYR A 62 -28.77 -3.28 13.18
CA TYR A 62 -29.60 -3.58 14.34
C TYR A 62 -28.82 -4.47 15.33
N LEU A 63 -28.79 -4.07 16.59
CA LEU A 63 -28.29 -4.91 17.67
C LEU A 63 -29.39 -5.83 18.19
N SER A 64 -29.14 -7.11 18.22
CA SER A 64 -30.10 -8.12 18.68
C SER A 64 -30.51 -8.02 20.17
N ILE A 65 -30.09 -6.97 20.86
CA ILE A 65 -30.43 -6.66 22.27
C ILE A 65 -31.85 -6.07 22.36
N ASP A 66 -32.30 -5.37 21.32
CA ASP A 66 -33.66 -4.87 21.19
C ASP A 66 -34.53 -5.94 20.49
N GLU A 67 -35.29 -6.72 21.29
CA GLU A 67 -36.13 -7.83 20.76
C GLU A 67 -37.19 -7.38 19.75
N THR A 68 -37.55 -6.09 19.73
CA THR A 68 -38.65 -5.55 18.91
C THR A 68 -38.13 -4.88 17.61
N GLY A 69 -36.88 -4.49 17.56
CA GLY A 69 -36.30 -3.71 16.47
C GLY A 69 -36.84 -2.30 16.33
N GLU A 70 -37.55 -1.80 17.37
CA GLU A 70 -38.19 -0.47 17.34
C GLU A 70 -37.17 0.65 17.31
N ASP A 71 -36.04 0.50 18.01
CA ASP A 71 -34.94 1.48 18.01
C ASP A 71 -34.35 1.66 16.59
N PHE A 72 -34.11 0.56 15.87
CA PHE A 72 -33.60 0.61 14.52
C PHE A 72 -34.61 1.25 13.53
N LYS A 73 -35.89 0.89 13.65
CA LYS A 73 -36.95 1.49 12.83
C LYS A 73 -37.09 3.00 13.06
N SER A 74 -37.14 3.41 14.37
CA SER A 74 -37.21 4.81 14.76
C SER A 74 -35.97 5.60 14.27
N PHE A 75 -34.79 5.00 14.35
CA PHE A 75 -33.56 5.61 13.81
C PHE A 75 -33.66 5.80 12.28
N LEU A 76 -34.12 4.80 11.53
CA LEU A 76 -34.30 4.89 10.09
C LEU A 76 -35.35 5.92 9.68
N GLU A 77 -36.41 6.10 10.49
CA GLU A 77 -37.39 7.17 10.23
C GLU A 77 -36.75 8.55 10.36
N ASP A 78 -35.92 8.78 11.37
CA ASP A 78 -35.19 10.04 11.50
C ASP A 78 -34.19 10.26 10.36
N VAL A 79 -33.46 9.22 9.95
CA VAL A 79 -32.53 9.27 8.81
C VAL A 79 -33.26 9.61 7.52
N ARG A 80 -34.43 9.01 7.28
CA ARG A 80 -35.26 9.28 6.09
C ARG A 80 -35.91 10.65 6.11
N ALA A 81 -36.16 11.22 7.27
CA ALA A 81 -36.71 12.54 7.44
C ALA A 81 -35.69 13.67 7.22
N ASP A 82 -34.40 13.36 7.28
CA ASP A 82 -33.32 14.32 7.07
C ASP A 82 -32.97 14.45 5.59
N GLU A 83 -33.22 15.64 5.01
CA GLU A 83 -32.95 15.95 3.60
C GLU A 83 -31.47 15.81 3.20
N LYS A 84 -30.55 15.81 4.16
CA LYS A 84 -29.10 15.65 3.92
C LYS A 84 -28.65 14.20 3.76
N LEU A 85 -29.51 13.27 4.18
CA LEU A 85 -29.20 11.85 4.22
C LEU A 85 -30.00 11.07 3.19
N LYS A 86 -29.39 10.04 2.67
CA LYS A 86 -30.01 9.01 1.84
C LYS A 86 -29.80 7.67 2.52
N CYS A 87 -30.80 6.81 2.47
CA CYS A 87 -30.78 5.53 3.15
C CYS A 87 -31.33 4.43 2.26
N VAL A 88 -30.59 3.34 2.18
CA VAL A 88 -31.00 2.09 1.53
C VAL A 88 -30.97 1.00 2.60
N THR A 89 -32.09 0.32 2.79
CA THR A 89 -32.18 -0.79 3.72
C THR A 89 -31.77 -2.10 3.06
N ARG A 90 -31.22 -3.01 3.84
CA ARG A 90 -30.83 -4.33 3.36
C ARG A 90 -31.36 -5.45 4.25
N THR A 91 -31.48 -6.64 3.70
CA THR A 91 -31.82 -7.84 4.45
C THR A 91 -30.80 -8.11 5.56
N GLY A 92 -31.28 -8.58 6.69
CA GLY A 92 -30.44 -8.96 7.83
C GLY A 92 -29.65 -10.26 7.64
N ARG A 93 -29.91 -11.01 6.57
CA ARG A 93 -29.13 -12.22 6.26
C ARG A 93 -27.72 -11.82 5.87
N GLY A 94 -26.74 -12.23 6.70
CA GLY A 94 -25.34 -12.07 6.40
C GLY A 94 -24.94 -13.01 5.25
N PHE A 95 -24.32 -12.45 4.22
CA PHE A 95 -23.59 -13.24 3.25
C PHE A 95 -22.14 -13.27 3.73
N SER A 96 -21.53 -14.44 3.65
CA SER A 96 -20.12 -14.59 3.96
C SER A 96 -19.27 -13.86 2.92
N SER A 97 -18.19 -13.26 3.35
CA SER A 97 -17.23 -12.65 2.45
C SER A 97 -16.48 -13.76 1.71
N MET A 98 -16.54 -13.75 0.39
CA MET A 98 -15.71 -14.66 -0.39
C MET A 98 -14.23 -14.35 -0.22
N LEU A 99 -13.40 -15.39 -0.11
CA LEU A 99 -11.95 -15.23 0.01
C LEU A 99 -11.34 -14.94 -1.36
N HIS A 100 -10.39 -14.01 -1.38
CA HIS A 100 -9.53 -13.75 -2.53
C HIS A 100 -8.05 -13.85 -2.12
N ASN A 101 -7.14 -13.94 -3.08
CA ASN A 101 -5.73 -14.04 -2.79
C ASN A 101 -5.07 -12.64 -2.85
N SER A 102 -4.31 -12.31 -1.80
CA SER A 102 -3.47 -11.11 -1.78
C SER A 102 -2.22 -11.25 -2.65
N VAL A 103 -1.46 -10.17 -2.80
CA VAL A 103 -0.14 -10.19 -3.47
C VAL A 103 0.88 -11.11 -2.79
N LEU A 104 0.68 -11.46 -1.51
CA LEU A 104 1.48 -12.45 -0.78
C LEU A 104 0.92 -13.87 -0.90
N ASN A 105 -0.10 -14.06 -1.71
CA ASN A 105 -0.84 -15.33 -1.86
C ASN A 105 -1.45 -15.83 -0.55
N LEU A 106 -1.79 -14.89 0.34
CA LEU A 106 -2.54 -15.15 1.57
C LEU A 106 -4.03 -14.91 1.27
N PRO A 107 -4.93 -15.81 1.71
CA PRO A 107 -6.36 -15.60 1.57
C PRO A 107 -6.82 -14.44 2.45
N ILE A 108 -7.59 -13.54 1.88
CA ILE A 108 -8.20 -12.38 2.54
C ILE A 108 -9.69 -12.40 2.21
N GLY A 109 -10.55 -12.08 3.17
CA GLY A 109 -11.98 -11.89 2.92
C GLY A 109 -12.22 -10.57 2.18
N GLY A 110 -12.95 -10.63 1.07
CA GLY A 110 -13.47 -9.43 0.41
C GLY A 110 -14.80 -9.00 1.03
N ASP A 111 -15.13 -7.72 0.93
CA ASP A 111 -16.42 -7.23 1.46
C ASP A 111 -17.59 -7.70 0.62
N SER A 112 -18.66 -8.10 1.30
CA SER A 112 -19.92 -8.50 0.68
C SER A 112 -21.03 -7.53 1.04
N TYR A 113 -21.62 -6.90 0.03
CA TYR A 113 -22.70 -5.96 0.17
C TYR A 113 -23.99 -6.54 -0.38
N THR A 114 -25.09 -6.44 0.35
CA THR A 114 -26.41 -6.94 -0.05
C THR A 114 -27.39 -5.80 -0.26
N PHE A 115 -28.20 -5.91 -1.29
CA PHE A 115 -29.24 -4.93 -1.64
C PHE A 115 -30.54 -5.64 -1.89
N ASN A 116 -31.67 -4.96 -1.61
CA ASN A 116 -32.99 -5.51 -1.84
C ASN A 116 -33.44 -5.36 -3.29
N SER A 117 -32.92 -4.36 -4.00
CA SER A 117 -33.22 -4.12 -5.41
C SER A 117 -32.01 -3.70 -6.22
N VAL A 118 -32.12 -3.78 -7.53
CA VAL A 118 -31.09 -3.28 -8.47
C VAL A 118 -30.96 -1.77 -8.36
N GLU A 119 -32.08 -1.06 -8.20
CA GLU A 119 -32.14 0.39 -8.08
C GLU A 119 -31.39 0.89 -6.84
N ASP A 120 -31.55 0.21 -5.70
CA ASP A 120 -30.84 0.49 -4.46
C ASP A 120 -29.33 0.31 -4.60
N MET A 121 -28.92 -0.79 -5.23
CA MET A 121 -27.51 -1.06 -5.50
C MET A 121 -26.92 0.00 -6.43
N GLU A 122 -27.62 0.33 -7.53
CA GLU A 122 -27.17 1.32 -8.51
C GLU A 122 -27.05 2.72 -7.87
N ALA A 123 -28.00 3.09 -7.02
CA ALA A 123 -27.95 4.37 -6.28
C ALA A 123 -26.69 4.48 -5.40
N VAL A 124 -26.37 3.45 -4.62
CA VAL A 124 -25.20 3.41 -3.76
C VAL A 124 -23.91 3.36 -4.57
N LEU A 125 -23.80 2.50 -5.56
CA LEU A 125 -22.61 2.38 -6.41
C LEU A 125 -22.33 3.67 -7.20
N SER A 126 -23.38 4.30 -7.73
CA SER A 126 -23.27 5.58 -8.42
C SER A 126 -22.76 6.69 -7.49
N HIS A 127 -23.25 6.72 -6.25
CA HIS A 127 -22.77 7.68 -5.23
C HIS A 127 -21.28 7.49 -4.93
N VAL A 128 -20.82 6.26 -4.81
CA VAL A 128 -19.38 5.94 -4.59
C VAL A 128 -18.55 6.25 -5.85
N GLY A 129 -19.18 6.35 -7.01
CA GLY A 129 -18.52 6.60 -8.30
C GLY A 129 -18.17 5.33 -9.06
N ILE A 130 -18.70 4.18 -8.65
CA ILE A 130 -18.57 2.90 -9.35
C ILE A 130 -19.63 2.84 -10.44
N LYS A 131 -19.22 2.58 -11.68
CA LYS A 131 -20.10 2.51 -12.85
C LYS A 131 -20.10 1.10 -13.43
N GLY A 132 -21.27 0.63 -13.84
CA GLY A 132 -21.46 -0.65 -14.48
C GLY A 132 -22.74 -0.68 -15.32
N ASP A 133 -22.93 -1.75 -16.06
CA ASP A 133 -24.19 -2.06 -16.73
C ASP A 133 -24.92 -3.12 -15.87
N PHE A 134 -25.99 -2.70 -15.22
CA PHE A 134 -26.78 -3.53 -14.33
C PHE A 134 -28.12 -3.96 -14.93
N SER A 135 -28.33 -3.72 -16.24
CA SER A 135 -29.61 -3.97 -16.93
C SER A 135 -30.06 -5.44 -16.90
N ASN A 136 -29.13 -6.36 -16.75
CA ASN A 136 -29.41 -7.81 -16.67
C ASN A 136 -29.57 -8.31 -15.23
N CYS A 137 -29.26 -7.46 -14.23
CA CYS A 137 -29.35 -7.85 -12.84
C CYS A 137 -30.82 -8.02 -12.39
N LYS A 138 -31.05 -9.01 -11.55
CA LYS A 138 -32.35 -9.38 -10.99
C LYS A 138 -32.17 -9.98 -9.59
N ASN A 139 -33.27 -10.41 -8.98
CA ASN A 139 -33.20 -11.15 -7.72
C ASN A 139 -32.30 -12.40 -7.86
N ARG A 140 -31.39 -12.60 -6.93
CA ARG A 140 -30.29 -13.60 -6.91
C ARG A 140 -29.19 -13.35 -7.94
N SER A 141 -29.02 -12.14 -8.39
CA SER A 141 -27.82 -11.71 -9.10
C SER A 141 -26.71 -11.34 -8.12
N VAL A 142 -25.48 -11.60 -8.55
CA VAL A 142 -24.28 -11.05 -7.93
C VAL A 142 -23.50 -10.21 -8.96
N VAL A 143 -23.07 -9.06 -8.52
CA VAL A 143 -22.14 -8.19 -9.26
C VAL A 143 -20.77 -8.33 -8.62
N LEU A 144 -19.79 -8.69 -9.42
CA LEU A 144 -18.40 -8.87 -8.97
C LEU A 144 -17.51 -7.75 -9.49
N SER A 145 -16.48 -7.43 -8.73
CA SER A 145 -15.40 -6.62 -9.27
C SER A 145 -14.57 -7.39 -10.30
N GLU A 146 -13.96 -6.70 -11.24
CA GLU A 146 -13.10 -7.30 -12.27
C GLU A 146 -11.90 -8.02 -11.63
N GLU A 147 -11.34 -7.45 -10.56
CA GLU A 147 -10.23 -8.01 -9.81
C GLU A 147 -10.63 -9.35 -9.16
N PHE A 148 -11.82 -9.40 -8.56
CA PHE A 148 -12.32 -10.61 -7.93
C PHE A 148 -12.66 -11.69 -8.96
N ALA A 149 -13.33 -11.34 -10.03
CA ALA A 149 -13.66 -12.25 -11.12
C ALA A 149 -12.39 -12.89 -11.72
N LYS A 150 -11.33 -12.11 -11.93
CA LYS A 150 -10.03 -12.60 -12.40
C LYS A 150 -9.33 -13.53 -11.40
N ASP A 151 -9.36 -13.20 -10.09
CA ASP A 151 -8.72 -14.04 -9.05
C ASP A 151 -9.36 -15.43 -8.98
N LYS A 152 -10.66 -15.51 -9.21
CA LYS A 152 -11.44 -16.76 -9.15
C LYS A 152 -11.65 -17.44 -10.51
N GLY A 153 -11.32 -16.77 -11.60
CA GLY A 153 -11.58 -17.26 -12.96
C GLY A 153 -13.08 -17.33 -13.28
N ILE A 154 -13.86 -16.38 -12.74
CA ILE A 154 -15.32 -16.30 -12.94
C ILE A 154 -15.60 -15.44 -14.16
N GLU A 155 -16.54 -15.87 -15.00
CA GLU A 155 -17.00 -15.16 -16.18
C GLU A 155 -18.45 -14.67 -16.01
N LEU A 156 -18.84 -13.71 -16.85
CA LEU A 156 -20.22 -13.24 -16.89
C LEU A 156 -21.19 -14.36 -17.27
N GLY A 157 -22.24 -14.55 -16.47
CA GLY A 157 -23.23 -15.60 -16.65
C GLY A 157 -22.96 -16.87 -15.85
N ASP A 158 -21.83 -16.98 -15.19
CA ASP A 158 -21.53 -18.10 -14.30
C ASP A 158 -22.49 -18.13 -13.11
N VAL A 159 -22.72 -19.34 -12.59
CA VAL A 159 -23.47 -19.54 -11.35
C VAL A 159 -22.50 -19.93 -10.25
N ILE A 160 -22.45 -19.13 -9.18
CA ILE A 160 -21.64 -19.39 -8.01
C ILE A 160 -22.54 -19.80 -6.83
N GLY A 161 -22.09 -20.76 -6.05
CA GLY A 161 -22.86 -21.28 -4.92
C GLY A 161 -22.00 -22.11 -3.97
N PRO A 162 -22.61 -22.95 -3.11
CA PRO A 162 -21.90 -23.75 -2.11
C PRO A 162 -20.82 -24.67 -2.68
N GLU A 163 -20.94 -25.07 -3.96
CA GLU A 163 -19.91 -25.88 -4.64
C GLU A 163 -18.67 -25.05 -4.99
N PHE A 164 -18.84 -23.74 -5.12
CA PHE A 164 -17.77 -22.82 -5.44
C PHE A 164 -17.09 -22.26 -4.17
N ASP A 165 -17.90 -21.89 -3.18
CA ASP A 165 -17.45 -21.40 -1.89
C ASP A 165 -18.42 -21.92 -0.81
N GLU A 166 -17.91 -22.68 0.17
CA GLU A 166 -18.72 -23.32 1.24
C GLU A 166 -19.50 -22.30 2.09
N ASP A 167 -19.05 -21.05 2.08
CA ASP A 167 -19.69 -19.96 2.80
C ASP A 167 -20.92 -19.39 2.08
N LEU A 168 -21.11 -19.70 0.79
CA LEU A 168 -22.30 -19.30 0.05
C LEU A 168 -23.46 -20.24 0.36
N SER A 169 -24.52 -19.71 0.98
CA SER A 169 -25.72 -20.49 1.36
C SER A 169 -26.70 -20.73 0.22
N ALA A 170 -26.52 -20.13 -0.96
CA ALA A 170 -27.40 -20.20 -2.11
C ALA A 170 -26.63 -20.02 -3.42
N GLU A 171 -27.26 -20.36 -4.53
CA GLU A 171 -26.76 -20.12 -5.88
C GLU A 171 -27.05 -18.67 -6.31
N TRP A 172 -26.05 -18.05 -6.96
CA TRP A 172 -26.08 -16.70 -7.47
C TRP A 172 -25.59 -16.66 -8.91
N THR A 173 -26.28 -15.91 -9.77
CA THR A 173 -25.85 -15.70 -11.16
C THR A 173 -24.99 -14.45 -11.23
N VAL A 174 -23.84 -14.53 -11.88
CA VAL A 174 -22.96 -13.36 -12.12
C VAL A 174 -23.50 -12.58 -13.31
N ASP A 175 -24.33 -11.59 -13.04
CA ASP A 175 -25.02 -10.83 -14.09
C ASP A 175 -24.29 -9.52 -14.45
N ALA A 176 -23.29 -9.12 -13.69
CA ALA A 176 -22.40 -8.01 -14.04
C ALA A 176 -20.98 -8.18 -13.44
N ILE A 177 -20.00 -7.68 -14.18
CA ILE A 177 -18.61 -7.53 -13.71
C ILE A 177 -18.23 -6.07 -13.90
N ILE A 178 -17.78 -5.41 -12.82
CA ILE A 178 -17.53 -3.97 -12.77
C ILE A 178 -16.06 -3.65 -12.47
N PRO A 179 -15.48 -2.62 -13.07
CA PRO A 179 -14.13 -2.18 -12.75
C PRO A 179 -14.10 -1.37 -11.44
N GLY A 180 -13.01 -1.46 -10.70
CA GLY A 180 -12.70 -0.56 -9.60
C GLY A 180 -13.37 -0.85 -8.27
N GLY A 181 -14.05 -1.98 -8.12
CA GLY A 181 -14.67 -2.43 -6.87
C GLY A 181 -13.72 -3.11 -5.88
N GLY A 182 -12.45 -3.23 -6.21
CA GLY A 182 -11.50 -4.00 -5.41
C GLY A 182 -11.84 -5.49 -5.40
N PHE A 183 -11.99 -6.08 -4.21
CA PHE A 183 -12.44 -7.46 -4.06
C PHE A 183 -13.84 -7.53 -3.43
N ALA A 184 -14.68 -6.54 -3.71
CA ALA A 184 -16.05 -6.50 -3.24
C ALA A 184 -16.99 -7.31 -4.12
N SER A 185 -18.03 -7.86 -3.51
CA SER A 185 -19.16 -8.54 -4.15
C SER A 185 -20.48 -7.88 -3.72
N PHE A 186 -21.37 -7.67 -4.70
CA PHE A 186 -22.65 -6.99 -4.47
C PHE A 186 -23.78 -7.94 -4.85
N TYR A 187 -24.55 -8.35 -3.84
CA TYR A 187 -25.64 -9.31 -3.98
C TYR A 187 -26.99 -8.61 -4.02
N ILE A 188 -27.86 -9.05 -4.89
CA ILE A 188 -29.25 -8.58 -4.99
C ILE A 188 -30.14 -9.70 -4.48
N TYR A 189 -30.81 -9.44 -3.36
CA TYR A 189 -31.73 -10.39 -2.74
C TYR A 189 -32.97 -9.67 -2.23
N GLU A 190 -34.08 -9.89 -2.91
CA GLU A 190 -35.39 -9.39 -2.49
C GLU A 190 -35.86 -10.17 -1.25
N ASP A 191 -36.07 -9.46 -0.16
CA ASP A 191 -36.57 -10.01 1.10
C ASP A 191 -37.69 -9.12 1.66
N ASP A 192 -38.51 -9.66 2.55
CA ASP A 192 -39.56 -8.91 3.23
C ASP A 192 -38.98 -7.79 4.08
N GLU A 193 -39.63 -6.61 4.08
CA GLU A 193 -39.21 -5.45 4.88
C GLU A 193 -39.10 -5.75 6.39
N SER A 194 -39.82 -6.76 6.87
CA SER A 194 -39.74 -7.22 8.27
C SER A 194 -38.37 -7.75 8.68
N ASN A 195 -37.54 -8.18 7.72
CA ASN A 195 -36.20 -8.76 7.94
C ASN A 195 -35.06 -7.74 7.78
N HIS A 196 -35.39 -6.46 7.56
CA HIS A 196 -34.36 -5.43 7.41
C HIS A 196 -33.70 -5.12 8.75
N ALA A 197 -32.47 -5.61 8.92
CA ALA A 197 -31.66 -5.39 10.12
C ALA A 197 -30.44 -4.52 9.87
N ARG A 198 -30.27 -4.02 8.64
CA ARG A 198 -29.12 -3.20 8.26
C ARG A 198 -29.53 -2.11 7.28
N ALA A 199 -28.78 -1.01 7.26
CA ALA A 199 -28.97 0.08 6.33
C ALA A 199 -27.63 0.64 5.86
N TYR A 200 -27.59 1.04 4.59
CA TYR A 200 -26.53 1.86 4.03
C TYR A 200 -26.97 3.31 4.02
N ILE A 201 -26.21 4.17 4.69
CA ILE A 201 -26.53 5.58 4.84
C ILE A 201 -25.40 6.39 4.21
N TYR A 202 -25.75 7.34 3.36
CA TYR A 202 -24.82 8.20 2.66
C TYR A 202 -25.35 9.63 2.51
N SER A 203 -24.49 10.58 2.21
CA SER A 203 -24.83 11.99 2.07
C SER A 203 -24.09 12.61 0.91
N ASP A 204 -24.74 13.55 0.21
CA ASP A 204 -24.07 14.32 -0.85
C ASP A 204 -23.20 15.47 -0.29
N THR A 205 -23.26 15.73 1.01
CA THR A 205 -22.61 16.88 1.67
C THR A 205 -21.59 16.49 2.75
N MET A 206 -21.66 15.26 3.25
CA MET A 206 -20.81 14.76 4.36
C MET A 206 -20.24 13.40 3.99
N GLU A 207 -18.99 13.15 4.34
CA GLU A 207 -18.29 11.86 4.12
C GLU A 207 -17.50 11.45 5.36
N GLY A 208 -17.14 10.19 5.45
CA GLY A 208 -16.23 9.62 6.43
C GLY A 208 -16.61 9.89 7.88
N GLN A 209 -15.68 10.42 8.62
CA GLN A 209 -15.86 10.71 10.06
C GLN A 209 -16.93 11.77 10.35
N GLU A 210 -17.12 12.74 9.45
CA GLU A 210 -18.14 13.78 9.62
C GLU A 210 -19.55 13.18 9.53
N LEU A 211 -19.82 12.38 8.51
CA LEU A 211 -21.10 11.67 8.36
C LEU A 211 -21.32 10.72 9.54
N ARG A 212 -20.28 9.99 9.96
CA ARG A 212 -20.36 9.09 11.11
C ARG A 212 -20.69 9.82 12.41
N ALA A 213 -20.00 10.93 12.69
CA ALA A 213 -20.27 11.73 13.89
C ALA A 213 -21.69 12.31 13.87
N TYR A 214 -22.18 12.71 12.71
CA TYR A 214 -23.56 13.18 12.53
C TYR A 214 -24.57 12.09 12.83
N LEU A 215 -24.37 10.87 12.34
CA LEU A 215 -25.25 9.73 12.61
C LEU A 215 -25.19 9.28 14.07
N ILE A 216 -24.03 9.30 14.72
CA ILE A 216 -23.89 9.00 16.15
C ILE A 216 -24.66 10.01 17.00
N ASN A 217 -24.62 11.30 16.66
CA ASN A 217 -25.39 12.33 17.35
C ASN A 217 -26.90 12.14 17.16
N MET A 218 -27.34 11.72 15.96
CA MET A 218 -28.75 11.42 15.66
C MET A 218 -29.21 10.16 16.39
N LEU A 219 -28.33 9.19 16.56
CA LEU A 219 -28.63 7.92 17.21
C LEU A 219 -29.13 8.07 18.65
N GLY A 220 -28.50 8.95 19.43
CA GLY A 220 -28.83 9.12 20.87
C GLY A 220 -28.54 7.83 21.67
N ASP A 221 -29.54 7.42 22.47
CA ASP A 221 -29.42 6.23 23.34
C ASP A 221 -29.98 4.94 22.68
N ARG A 222 -30.31 4.96 21.39
CA ARG A 222 -30.91 3.83 20.69
C ARG A 222 -29.89 2.68 20.49
N GLN A 223 -30.38 1.46 20.55
CA GLN A 223 -29.57 0.23 20.43
C GLN A 223 -29.32 -0.13 18.95
N VAL A 224 -28.57 0.73 18.27
CA VAL A 224 -28.17 0.54 16.87
C VAL A 224 -26.64 0.67 16.79
N GLU A 225 -26.00 -0.22 16.07
CA GLU A 225 -24.57 -0.14 15.83
C GLU A 225 -24.29 0.62 14.53
N ILE A 226 -23.56 1.72 14.64
CA ILE A 226 -22.94 2.38 13.50
C ILE A 226 -21.54 1.83 13.35
N LYS A 227 -21.26 1.08 12.27
CA LYS A 227 -19.94 0.48 12.07
C LYS A 227 -18.82 1.48 12.18
N ARG A 228 -17.70 1.05 12.76
CA ARG A 228 -16.47 1.84 12.82
C ARG A 228 -16.04 2.24 11.41
N HIS A 229 -15.27 3.29 11.32
CA HIS A 229 -14.68 3.72 10.07
C HIS A 229 -13.69 2.64 9.60
N PHE A 230 -13.97 1.99 8.49
CA PHE A 230 -13.22 0.84 7.97
C PHE A 230 -11.71 1.13 7.84
N LYS A 231 -11.37 2.36 7.44
CA LYS A 231 -9.98 2.81 7.36
C LYS A 231 -9.24 2.74 8.69
N GLU A 232 -9.90 3.10 9.81
CA GLU A 232 -9.28 3.06 11.14
C GLU A 232 -8.95 1.62 11.56
N ASP A 233 -9.82 0.68 11.24
CA ASP A 233 -9.61 -0.73 11.53
C ASP A 233 -8.46 -1.32 10.69
N ILE A 234 -8.40 -0.99 9.41
CA ILE A 234 -7.29 -1.38 8.53
C ILE A 234 -5.97 -0.73 8.96
N ASP A 235 -5.97 0.58 9.27
CA ASP A 235 -4.77 1.28 9.74
C ASP A 235 -4.25 0.69 11.06
N GLU A 236 -5.13 0.29 11.98
CA GLU A 236 -4.76 -0.37 13.24
C GLU A 236 -4.14 -1.75 13.00
N GLN A 237 -4.73 -2.56 12.12
CA GLN A 237 -4.20 -3.88 11.74
C GLN A 237 -2.81 -3.77 11.07
N PHE A 238 -2.64 -2.81 10.16
CA PHE A 238 -1.37 -2.63 9.44
C PHE A 238 -0.30 -1.89 10.23
N ARG A 239 -0.64 -1.20 11.31
CA ARG A 239 0.32 -0.48 12.17
C ARG A 239 1.48 -1.37 12.62
N ALA A 240 1.20 -2.59 13.07
CA ALA A 240 2.22 -3.51 13.52
C ALA A 240 3.19 -3.91 12.40
N TYR A 241 2.68 -4.17 11.19
CA TYR A 241 3.49 -4.49 10.02
C TYR A 241 4.41 -3.33 9.62
N PHE A 242 3.91 -2.10 9.64
CA PHE A 242 4.70 -0.91 9.33
C PHE A 242 5.80 -0.66 10.38
N VAL A 243 5.49 -0.82 11.66
CA VAL A 243 6.48 -0.69 12.75
C VAL A 243 7.58 -1.76 12.63
N ILE A 244 7.21 -3.02 12.40
CA ILE A 244 8.17 -4.11 12.18
C ILE A 244 9.03 -3.83 10.96
N PHE A 245 8.43 -3.38 9.85
CA PHE A 245 9.18 -3.02 8.64
C PHE A 245 10.25 -1.97 8.92
N TYR A 246 9.90 -0.85 9.59
CA TYR A 246 10.90 0.18 9.93
C TYR A 246 11.96 -0.31 10.91
N ALA A 247 11.61 -1.15 11.88
CA ALA A 247 12.58 -1.76 12.79
C ALA A 247 13.60 -2.63 12.03
N VAL A 248 13.13 -3.44 11.09
CA VAL A 248 13.98 -4.26 10.21
C VAL A 248 14.86 -3.39 9.31
N VAL A 249 14.29 -2.32 8.71
CA VAL A 249 15.04 -1.35 7.89
C VAL A 249 16.19 -0.74 8.69
N ILE A 250 15.93 -0.29 9.92
CA ILE A 250 16.96 0.31 10.80
C ILE A 250 18.04 -0.72 11.15
N LEU A 251 17.65 -1.94 11.51
CA LEU A 251 18.59 -3.01 11.83
C LEU A 251 19.52 -3.31 10.64
N ILE A 252 18.96 -3.47 9.46
CA ILE A 252 19.73 -3.71 8.23
C ILE A 252 20.63 -2.51 7.91
N ALA A 253 20.13 -1.28 8.05
CA ALA A 253 20.90 -0.07 7.82
C ALA A 253 22.14 0.00 8.74
N VAL A 254 22.00 -0.36 10.02
CA VAL A 254 23.13 -0.40 10.98
C VAL A 254 24.17 -1.43 10.55
N VAL A 255 23.73 -2.65 10.21
CA VAL A 255 24.64 -3.72 9.74
C VAL A 255 25.37 -3.28 8.47
N LEU A 256 24.63 -2.74 7.49
CA LEU A 256 25.20 -2.22 6.24
C LEU A 256 26.19 -1.08 6.49
N ALA A 257 25.86 -0.14 7.37
CA ALA A 257 26.76 0.96 7.72
C ALA A 257 28.11 0.46 8.25
N VAL A 258 28.11 -0.57 9.08
CA VAL A 258 29.34 -1.19 9.59
C VAL A 258 30.15 -1.85 8.48
N ILE A 259 29.49 -2.68 7.65
CA ILE A 259 30.15 -3.42 6.56
C ILE A 259 30.70 -2.45 5.51
N VAL A 260 29.87 -1.54 5.02
CA VAL A 260 30.27 -0.54 4.00
C VAL A 260 31.37 0.36 4.54
N ASN A 261 31.29 0.80 5.81
CA ASN A 261 32.33 1.57 6.44
C ASN A 261 33.68 0.83 6.49
N SER A 262 33.68 -0.47 6.80
CA SER A 262 34.89 -1.30 6.82
C SER A 262 35.53 -1.43 5.42
N VAL A 263 34.71 -1.78 4.41
CA VAL A 263 35.16 -1.93 3.02
C VAL A 263 35.73 -0.62 2.47
N VAL A 264 35.00 0.48 2.65
CA VAL A 264 35.39 1.80 2.16
C VAL A 264 36.62 2.33 2.92
N THR A 265 36.76 2.01 4.22
CA THR A 265 38.00 2.32 4.99
C THR A 265 39.21 1.71 4.31
N GLY A 266 39.18 0.40 4.01
CA GLY A 266 40.27 -0.27 3.33
C GLY A 266 40.63 0.34 1.97
N GLN A 267 39.62 0.85 1.25
CA GLN A 267 39.85 1.55 -0.01
C GLN A 267 40.55 2.89 0.16
N TYR A 268 40.08 3.71 1.10
CA TYR A 268 40.61 5.04 1.34
C TYR A 268 42.00 5.00 2.04
N MET A 269 42.28 3.96 2.86
CA MET A 269 43.60 3.77 3.44
C MET A 269 44.69 3.56 2.37
N LYS A 270 44.38 2.87 1.29
CA LYS A 270 45.32 2.71 0.14
C LYS A 270 45.58 4.03 -0.62
N ARG A 271 44.75 5.04 -0.42
CA ARG A 271 44.83 6.35 -1.09
C ARG A 271 45.24 7.48 -0.16
N ILE A 272 45.61 7.14 1.08
CA ILE A 272 45.94 8.19 2.07
C ILE A 272 47.10 9.05 1.60
N TYR A 273 48.10 8.45 0.95
CA TYR A 273 49.22 9.15 0.36
C TYR A 273 48.79 10.13 -0.77
N GLU A 274 47.88 9.72 -1.64
CA GLU A 274 47.30 10.58 -2.68
C GLU A 274 46.70 11.86 -2.10
N PHE A 275 45.89 11.72 -1.05
CA PHE A 275 45.30 12.87 -0.36
C PHE A 275 46.32 13.73 0.39
N GLY A 276 47.37 13.13 0.92
CA GLY A 276 48.50 13.82 1.50
C GLY A 276 49.22 14.74 0.49
N VAL A 277 49.50 14.19 -0.72
CA VAL A 277 50.07 14.95 -1.84
C VAL A 277 49.17 16.10 -2.26
N TYR A 278 47.84 15.89 -2.40
CA TYR A 278 46.92 17.00 -2.72
C TYR A 278 47.01 18.14 -1.70
N ARG A 279 47.14 17.80 -0.41
CA ARG A 279 47.28 18.80 0.66
C ARG A 279 48.63 19.52 0.59
N ALA A 280 49.71 18.82 0.29
CA ALA A 280 51.03 19.41 0.10
C ALA A 280 51.06 20.36 -1.09
N LEU A 281 50.24 20.11 -2.12
CA LEU A 281 50.03 20.99 -3.28
C LEU A 281 49.06 22.17 -3.00
N GLY A 282 48.71 22.41 -1.71
CA GLY A 282 47.93 23.58 -1.29
C GLY A 282 46.40 23.39 -1.32
N ARG A 283 45.92 22.18 -1.55
CA ARG A 283 44.45 21.94 -1.48
C ARG A 283 43.93 22.04 -0.06
N SER A 284 42.81 22.75 0.10
CA SER A 284 42.20 22.94 1.41
C SER A 284 41.53 21.67 1.96
N LYS A 285 41.40 21.59 3.30
CA LYS A 285 40.66 20.49 3.95
C LYS A 285 39.21 20.36 3.45
N ARG A 286 38.59 21.51 3.07
CA ARG A 286 37.23 21.54 2.53
C ARG A 286 37.15 20.88 1.14
N GLU A 287 38.11 21.17 0.26
CA GLU A 287 38.17 20.53 -1.06
C GLU A 287 38.36 19.02 -0.98
N VAL A 288 39.23 18.55 -0.05
CA VAL A 288 39.41 17.11 0.19
C VAL A 288 38.11 16.46 0.65
N LYS A 289 37.39 17.06 1.63
CA LYS A 289 36.10 16.56 2.08
C LYS A 289 35.07 16.52 0.96
N THR A 290 34.98 17.58 0.17
CA THR A 290 34.04 17.66 -0.97
C THR A 290 34.34 16.58 -2.00
N LYS A 291 35.64 16.31 -2.31
CA LYS A 291 36.04 15.25 -3.21
C LYS A 291 35.61 13.86 -2.71
N VAL A 292 35.90 13.56 -1.43
CA VAL A 292 35.50 12.30 -0.77
C VAL A 292 33.98 12.15 -0.80
N ALA A 293 33.24 13.19 -0.43
CA ALA A 293 31.78 13.19 -0.45
C ALA A 293 31.25 12.94 -1.89
N ALA A 294 31.79 13.64 -2.88
CA ALA A 294 31.39 13.46 -4.28
C ALA A 294 31.65 12.04 -4.81
N GLU A 295 32.76 11.42 -4.40
CA GLU A 295 33.07 10.03 -4.79
C GLU A 295 32.07 9.05 -4.15
N ILE A 296 31.79 9.17 -2.86
CA ILE A 296 30.85 8.29 -2.14
C ILE A 296 29.43 8.48 -2.65
N ILE A 297 28.96 9.73 -2.71
CA ILE A 297 27.60 10.04 -3.18
C ILE A 297 27.43 9.64 -4.66
N GLY A 298 28.44 9.92 -5.51
CA GLY A 298 28.37 9.54 -6.91
C GLY A 298 28.26 8.03 -7.13
N MET A 299 29.02 7.23 -6.36
CA MET A 299 28.90 5.76 -6.38
C MET A 299 27.52 5.32 -5.87
N ASN A 300 27.04 5.92 -4.79
CA ASN A 300 25.75 5.61 -4.22
C ASN A 300 24.59 5.90 -5.22
N VAL A 301 24.58 7.09 -5.80
CA VAL A 301 23.54 7.47 -6.79
C VAL A 301 23.52 6.52 -7.98
N MET A 302 24.70 6.10 -8.48
CA MET A 302 24.76 5.11 -9.58
C MET A 302 24.22 3.75 -9.12
N ALA A 303 24.58 3.29 -7.94
CA ALA A 303 24.09 2.03 -7.37
C ALA A 303 22.58 2.05 -7.16
N CYS A 304 22.05 3.13 -6.60
CA CYS A 304 20.60 3.30 -6.41
C CYS A 304 19.86 3.35 -7.76
N ALA A 305 20.37 4.07 -8.75
CA ALA A 305 19.75 4.15 -10.08
C ALA A 305 19.67 2.77 -10.75
N VAL A 306 20.75 2.00 -10.69
CA VAL A 306 20.78 0.62 -11.22
C VAL A 306 19.82 -0.28 -10.44
N GLY A 307 19.83 -0.19 -9.10
CA GLY A 307 18.96 -0.99 -8.24
C GLY A 307 17.47 -0.68 -8.47
N ILE A 308 17.10 0.60 -8.55
CA ILE A 308 15.72 1.03 -8.86
C ILE A 308 15.31 0.49 -10.24
N GLY A 309 16.18 0.59 -11.25
CA GLY A 309 15.90 0.04 -12.56
C GLY A 309 15.63 -1.47 -12.54
N ILE A 310 16.47 -2.23 -11.83
CA ILE A 310 16.28 -3.68 -11.67
C ILE A 310 15.00 -3.99 -10.91
N SER A 311 14.74 -3.26 -9.81
CA SER A 311 13.49 -3.40 -9.04
C SER A 311 12.25 -3.15 -9.90
N SER A 312 12.28 -2.09 -10.72
CA SER A 312 11.16 -1.76 -11.61
C SER A 312 10.93 -2.84 -12.69
N ILE A 313 12.01 -3.36 -13.29
CA ILE A 313 11.91 -4.46 -14.25
C ILE A 313 11.35 -5.73 -13.57
N PHE A 314 11.82 -6.05 -12.38
CA PHE A 314 11.34 -7.19 -11.62
C PHE A 314 9.85 -7.05 -11.28
N THR A 315 9.43 -5.89 -10.77
CA THR A 315 8.02 -5.60 -10.48
C THR A 315 7.15 -5.68 -11.74
N TYR A 316 7.65 -5.15 -12.87
CA TYR A 316 6.96 -5.25 -14.17
C TYR A 316 6.73 -6.70 -14.57
N LEU A 317 7.80 -7.52 -14.55
CA LEU A 317 7.69 -8.94 -14.94
C LEU A 317 6.74 -9.72 -14.02
N ILE A 318 6.79 -9.48 -12.72
CA ILE A 318 5.88 -10.14 -11.76
C ILE A 318 4.44 -9.70 -12.00
N ASN A 319 4.18 -8.41 -12.22
CA ASN A 319 2.85 -7.93 -12.52
C ASN A 319 2.29 -8.58 -13.80
N GLU A 320 3.02 -8.53 -14.91
CA GLU A 320 2.56 -9.06 -16.20
C GLU A 320 2.36 -10.57 -16.19
N LEU A 321 3.25 -11.31 -15.52
CA LEU A 321 3.23 -12.78 -15.58
C LEU A 321 2.35 -13.42 -14.52
N LEU A 322 2.19 -12.78 -13.36
CA LEU A 322 1.55 -13.42 -12.19
C LEU A 322 0.36 -12.64 -11.65
N TYR A 323 0.45 -11.32 -11.49
CA TYR A 323 -0.55 -10.57 -10.71
C TYR A 323 -1.68 -10.01 -11.57
N ILE A 324 -1.41 -9.35 -12.68
CA ILE A 324 -2.46 -8.79 -13.56
C ILE A 324 -3.42 -9.87 -14.06
N PRO A 325 -2.95 -11.06 -14.49
CA PRO A 325 -3.85 -12.14 -14.89
C PRO A 325 -4.77 -12.64 -13.77
N THR A 326 -4.39 -12.44 -12.52
CA THR A 326 -5.15 -12.86 -11.33
C THR A 326 -5.77 -11.68 -10.57
N GLY A 327 -6.02 -10.55 -11.25
CA GLY A 327 -6.68 -9.38 -10.65
C GLY A 327 -5.88 -8.64 -9.59
N ARG A 328 -4.63 -9.00 -9.36
CA ARG A 328 -3.76 -8.42 -8.34
C ARG A 328 -2.78 -7.43 -8.95
N TYR A 329 -2.21 -6.56 -8.14
CA TYR A 329 -1.24 -5.59 -8.61
C TYR A 329 -0.22 -5.25 -7.53
N LEU A 330 1.07 -5.31 -7.89
CA LEU A 330 2.17 -4.87 -7.04
C LEU A 330 2.59 -3.45 -7.43
N LEU A 331 2.56 -2.54 -6.48
CA LEU A 331 2.97 -1.15 -6.70
C LEU A 331 4.48 -1.06 -7.02
N TYR A 332 4.84 -0.23 -8.00
CA TYR A 332 6.25 0.05 -8.34
C TYR A 332 6.95 0.89 -7.29
N PHE A 333 6.23 1.89 -6.77
CA PHE A 333 6.73 2.86 -5.79
C PHE A 333 5.65 3.14 -4.77
N SER A 334 5.76 2.51 -3.62
CA SER A 334 4.88 2.78 -2.49
C SER A 334 5.50 3.82 -1.57
N ASP A 335 4.67 4.51 -0.82
CA ASP A 335 5.10 5.47 0.21
C ASP A 335 5.99 4.79 1.27
N LEU A 336 5.61 3.60 1.71
CA LEU A 336 6.38 2.79 2.66
C LEU A 336 7.73 2.36 2.08
N GLY A 337 7.75 1.88 0.83
CA GLY A 337 8.96 1.44 0.14
C GLY A 337 9.94 2.59 -0.07
N ILE A 338 9.46 3.74 -0.55
CA ILE A 338 10.29 4.93 -0.75
C ILE A 338 10.86 5.43 0.58
N LYS A 339 10.05 5.57 1.62
CA LYS A 339 10.50 6.00 2.95
C LYS A 339 11.49 5.03 3.56
N GLY A 340 11.24 3.71 3.47
CA GLY A 340 12.14 2.67 3.94
C GLY A 340 13.50 2.70 3.22
N PHE A 341 13.47 2.77 1.89
CA PHE A 341 14.68 2.90 1.06
C PHE A 341 15.50 4.15 1.43
N LEU A 342 14.86 5.34 1.47
CA LEU A 342 15.55 6.59 1.79
C LEU A 342 16.11 6.57 3.21
N LEU A 343 15.36 6.06 4.18
CA LEU A 343 15.83 5.93 5.56
C LEU A 343 17.07 5.05 5.64
N CYS A 344 17.05 3.88 5.02
CA CYS A 344 18.20 2.97 5.00
C CYS A 344 19.41 3.61 4.33
N ASP A 345 19.21 4.22 3.16
CA ASP A 345 20.28 4.87 2.39
C ASP A 345 20.94 6.02 3.17
N LEU A 346 20.15 6.91 3.75
CA LEU A 346 20.66 8.04 4.53
C LEU A 346 21.42 7.59 5.78
N LEU A 347 20.93 6.56 6.49
CA LEU A 347 21.61 6.01 7.67
C LEU A 347 22.97 5.38 7.34
N VAL A 348 23.16 4.88 6.12
CA VAL A 348 24.44 4.33 5.66
C VAL A 348 25.37 5.42 5.12
N VAL A 349 24.85 6.28 4.23
CA VAL A 349 25.68 7.23 3.46
C VAL A 349 26.18 8.41 4.31
N ILE A 350 25.33 8.97 5.18
CA ILE A 350 25.70 10.15 5.97
C ILE A 350 26.89 9.87 6.90
N PRO A 351 26.85 8.81 7.75
CA PRO A 351 27.99 8.48 8.62
C PRO A 351 29.25 8.15 7.82
N LEU A 352 29.11 7.48 6.67
CA LEU A 352 30.22 7.13 5.80
C LEU A 352 30.93 8.37 5.26
N VAL A 353 30.20 9.31 4.68
CA VAL A 353 30.74 10.58 4.17
C VAL A 353 31.46 11.36 5.27
N LEU A 354 30.82 11.49 6.44
CA LEU A 354 31.39 12.21 7.57
C LEU A 354 32.67 11.55 8.10
N SER A 355 32.67 10.24 8.27
CA SER A 355 33.79 9.45 8.76
C SER A 355 35.01 9.54 7.80
N LYS A 356 34.77 9.27 6.50
CA LYS A 356 35.87 9.28 5.51
C LYS A 356 36.38 10.67 5.21
N GLY A 357 35.51 11.66 5.17
CA GLY A 357 35.91 13.06 5.05
C GLY A 357 36.83 13.52 6.20
N ARG A 358 36.54 13.09 7.45
CA ARG A 358 37.40 13.36 8.61
C ARG A 358 38.72 12.60 8.53
N MET A 359 38.68 11.30 8.15
CA MET A 359 39.85 10.46 8.03
C MET A 359 40.86 11.01 7.02
N MET A 360 40.41 11.38 5.83
CA MET A 360 41.29 11.91 4.78
C MET A 360 41.86 13.31 5.08
N CYS A 361 41.17 14.09 5.90
CA CYS A 361 41.71 15.39 6.33
C CYS A 361 42.79 15.31 7.41
N LYS A 362 42.93 14.17 8.11
CA LYS A 362 43.96 13.93 9.11
C LYS A 362 45.25 13.37 8.49
N ALA A 363 45.20 12.94 7.21
CA ALA A 363 46.39 12.47 6.51
C ALA A 363 47.43 13.58 6.42
N ASP A 364 48.54 13.44 7.11
CA ASP A 364 49.66 14.38 7.07
C ASP A 364 50.82 13.72 6.31
N VAL A 365 51.47 14.52 5.44
CA VAL A 365 52.58 14.03 4.59
C VAL A 365 53.81 13.73 5.41
N THR A 366 53.88 14.25 6.64
CA THR A 366 55.04 14.08 7.56
C THR A 366 55.03 12.79 8.32
N GLU A 367 53.96 11.99 8.24
CA GLU A 367 53.86 10.66 8.92
C GLU A 367 54.22 9.47 8.02
N PHE A 368 54.66 9.76 6.78
CA PHE A 368 55.10 8.80 5.77
C PHE A 368 56.52 9.14 5.26
#